data_8834ea3c726f69e3ce921842267ada78
#
_entry.id   8834ea3c726f69e3ce921842267ada78
#
_cell.length_a   1.000
_cell.length_b   1.000
_cell.length_c   1.000
_cell.angle_alpha   90.00
_cell.angle_beta   90.00
_cell.angle_gamma   90.00
#
_symmetry.space_group_name_H-M   'P 1'
#
loop_
_entity.id
_entity.type
_entity.pdbx_description
1 polymer ?
#
loop_
_entity_poly.entity_id
_entity_poly.type
_entity_poly.pdbx_seq_one_letter_code
_entity_poly.pdbx_strand_id
1 'polypeptide(L)'
;GVSFGGLIMQEVSKIINAKKVIIISSVKSRKELSNSMKFARKTKSYKFLPLSWIDDFENLIAFVFGPKIKKRVNLYKKYLSVRDQKYLDWSIDKIVNWDQEEPIKNVIHIHGTYDLIFPIINLKNYIPIKKGDHAVILKRADWLNEYFSKNLA
;
A
#
# COMPACT_ATOMS: atom_id res chain seq x y z
N GLY A 1 8.66 3.96 -1.77
CA GLY A 1 7.41 3.54 -2.41
C GLY A 1 6.24 3.52 -1.44
N VAL A 2 5.04 3.84 -1.92
CA VAL A 2 3.81 3.87 -1.11
C VAL A 2 2.85 2.79 -1.62
N SER A 3 2.20 2.05 -0.70
CA SER A 3 1.22 1.00 -1.05
C SER A 3 1.79 0.02 -2.08
N PHE A 4 1.12 -0.19 -3.21
CA PHE A 4 1.64 -1.01 -4.32
C PHE A 4 3.03 -0.56 -4.80
N GLY A 5 3.30 0.76 -4.81
CA GLY A 5 4.63 1.29 -5.12
C GLY A 5 5.73 0.80 -4.16
N GLY A 6 5.37 0.38 -2.95
CA GLY A 6 6.29 -0.26 -2.01
C GLY A 6 6.74 -1.66 -2.45
N LEU A 7 5.84 -2.43 -3.09
CA LEU A 7 6.20 -3.71 -3.69
C LEU A 7 7.13 -3.49 -4.89
N ILE A 8 6.76 -2.56 -5.78
CA ILE A 8 7.56 -2.20 -6.96
C ILE A 8 8.97 -1.78 -6.55
N MET A 9 9.11 -0.91 -5.54
CA MET A 9 10.44 -0.45 -5.08
C MET A 9 11.29 -1.59 -4.54
N GLN A 10 10.70 -2.58 -3.88
CA GLN A 10 11.43 -3.75 -3.43
C GLN A 10 11.89 -4.61 -4.61
N GLU A 11 11.07 -4.79 -5.66
CA GLU A 11 11.50 -5.50 -6.86
C GLU A 11 12.62 -4.74 -7.61
N VAL A 12 12.46 -3.43 -7.77
CA VAL A 12 13.49 -2.57 -8.40
C VAL A 12 14.81 -2.65 -7.62
N SER A 13 14.76 -2.68 -6.28
CA SER A 13 15.96 -2.75 -5.44
C SER A 13 16.77 -4.05 -5.58
N LYS A 14 16.18 -5.10 -6.14
CA LYS A 14 16.89 -6.33 -6.47
C LYS A 14 17.75 -6.19 -7.75
N ILE A 15 17.43 -5.20 -8.57
CA ILE A 15 18.08 -4.94 -9.86
C ILE A 15 19.13 -3.84 -9.70
N ILE A 16 18.83 -2.82 -8.88
CA ILE A 16 19.73 -1.70 -8.61
C ILE A 16 20.36 -1.83 -7.21
N ASN A 17 21.57 -1.34 -7.05
CA ASN A 17 22.22 -1.29 -5.73
C ASN A 17 21.70 -0.11 -4.91
N ALA A 18 20.49 -0.25 -4.36
CA ALA A 18 19.87 0.75 -3.53
C ALA A 18 20.48 0.77 -2.12
N LYS A 19 20.95 1.92 -1.66
CA LYS A 19 21.49 2.07 -0.29
C LYS A 19 20.44 1.84 0.78
N LYS A 20 19.22 2.33 0.55
CA LYS A 20 18.06 2.19 1.46
C LYS A 20 16.80 2.05 0.62
N VAL A 21 15.86 1.24 1.08
CA VAL A 21 14.50 1.14 0.50
C VAL A 21 13.51 1.55 1.58
N ILE A 22 12.66 2.52 1.27
CA ILE A 22 11.64 3.02 2.19
C ILE A 22 10.29 2.68 1.62
N ILE A 23 9.49 1.97 2.41
CA ILE A 23 8.11 1.66 2.06
C ILE A 23 7.14 2.24 3.09
N ILE A 24 6.02 2.77 2.62
CA ILE A 24 4.99 3.41 3.43
C ILE A 24 3.66 2.76 3.11
N SER A 25 2.89 2.36 4.14
CA SER A 25 1.59 1.71 3.95
C SER A 25 1.66 0.54 2.94
N SER A 26 2.60 -0.36 3.13
CA SER A 26 2.89 -1.47 2.23
C SER A 26 3.20 -2.74 3.01
N VAL A 27 3.71 -3.77 2.35
CA VAL A 27 4.16 -5.04 2.95
C VAL A 27 5.56 -5.39 2.48
N LYS A 28 6.29 -6.17 3.27
CA LYS A 28 7.68 -6.59 2.98
C LYS A 28 7.78 -7.97 2.38
N SER A 29 6.72 -8.76 2.51
CA SER A 29 6.67 -10.11 1.95
C SER A 29 5.21 -10.55 1.77
N ARG A 30 4.99 -11.61 0.98
CA ARG A 30 3.66 -12.22 0.82
C ARG A 30 3.07 -12.74 2.14
N LYS A 31 3.91 -13.02 3.13
CA LYS A 31 3.47 -13.48 4.46
C LYS A 31 2.71 -12.38 5.21
N GLU A 32 3.00 -11.11 4.90
CA GLU A 32 2.36 -9.94 5.50
C GLU A 32 1.03 -9.53 4.81
N LEU A 33 0.68 -10.14 3.68
CA LEU A 33 -0.63 -9.92 3.04
C LEU A 33 -1.78 -10.33 3.97
N SER A 34 -2.92 -9.64 3.86
CA SER A 34 -4.12 -9.97 4.65
C SER A 34 -4.65 -11.37 4.33
N ASN A 35 -5.39 -11.97 5.25
CA ASN A 35 -5.97 -13.30 5.04
C ASN A 35 -6.92 -13.33 3.84
N SER A 36 -7.67 -12.23 3.61
CA SER A 36 -8.52 -12.10 2.42
C SER A 36 -7.71 -12.11 1.12
N MET A 37 -6.57 -11.42 1.07
CA MET A 37 -5.67 -11.45 -0.09
C MET A 37 -5.04 -12.82 -0.29
N LYS A 38 -4.62 -13.50 0.78
CA LYS A 38 -4.10 -14.89 0.72
C LYS A 38 -5.16 -15.86 0.21
N PHE A 39 -6.40 -15.71 0.67
CA PHE A 39 -7.54 -16.49 0.17
C PHE A 39 -7.82 -16.19 -1.30
N ALA A 40 -7.88 -14.90 -1.67
CA ALA A 40 -8.08 -14.47 -3.05
C ALA A 40 -7.01 -15.02 -3.99
N ARG A 41 -5.73 -15.07 -3.56
CA ARG A 41 -4.64 -15.71 -4.30
C ARG A 41 -4.94 -17.19 -4.56
N LYS A 42 -5.32 -17.94 -3.52
CA LYS A 42 -5.56 -19.38 -3.60
C LYS A 42 -6.75 -19.73 -4.51
N THR A 43 -7.82 -18.95 -4.41
CA THR A 43 -9.07 -19.18 -5.15
C THR A 43 -9.13 -18.48 -6.50
N LYS A 44 -8.20 -17.55 -6.76
CA LYS A 44 -8.23 -16.62 -7.90
C LYS A 44 -9.47 -15.71 -7.93
N SER A 45 -10.19 -15.58 -6.80
CA SER A 45 -11.43 -14.81 -6.72
C SER A 45 -11.25 -13.32 -6.98
N TYR A 46 -10.03 -12.77 -6.83
CA TYR A 46 -9.72 -11.40 -7.22
C TYR A 46 -9.99 -11.10 -8.71
N LYS A 47 -9.97 -12.13 -9.59
CA LYS A 47 -10.29 -11.98 -11.03
C LYS A 47 -11.78 -11.71 -11.29
N PHE A 48 -12.63 -12.02 -10.32
CA PHE A 48 -14.07 -11.79 -10.37
C PHE A 48 -14.49 -10.55 -9.60
N LEU A 49 -13.54 -9.78 -9.07
CA LEU A 49 -13.86 -8.48 -8.48
C LEU A 49 -14.42 -7.59 -9.58
N PRO A 50 -15.67 -7.12 -9.47
CA PRO A 50 -16.28 -6.28 -10.49
C PRO A 50 -15.71 -4.87 -10.38
N LEU A 51 -14.44 -4.70 -10.78
CA LEU A 51 -13.78 -3.38 -10.78
C LEU A 51 -14.45 -2.44 -11.80
N SER A 52 -15.20 -2.99 -12.76
CA SER A 52 -16.10 -2.23 -13.63
C SER A 52 -17.23 -1.52 -12.88
N TRP A 53 -17.56 -1.95 -11.66
CA TRP A 53 -18.52 -1.24 -10.80
C TRP A 53 -17.86 -0.10 -10.02
N ILE A 54 -16.54 0.01 -10.09
CA ILE A 54 -15.78 1.15 -9.56
C ILE A 54 -15.74 2.28 -10.62
N ASP A 55 -16.80 2.41 -11.41
CA ASP A 55 -16.98 3.56 -12.33
C ASP A 55 -17.02 4.88 -11.56
N ASP A 56 -17.31 4.81 -10.28
CA ASP A 56 -17.27 5.95 -9.40
C ASP A 56 -15.95 5.96 -8.62
N PHE A 57 -15.09 6.92 -8.97
CA PHE A 57 -13.84 7.21 -8.27
C PHE A 57 -14.03 7.33 -6.75
N GLU A 58 -15.22 7.75 -6.30
CA GLU A 58 -15.57 7.83 -4.88
C GLU A 58 -15.67 6.47 -4.23
N ASN A 59 -16.17 5.46 -4.95
CA ASN A 59 -16.26 4.10 -4.47
C ASN A 59 -14.90 3.42 -4.41
N LEU A 60 -14.02 3.66 -5.40
CA LEU A 60 -12.64 3.20 -5.34
C LEU A 60 -11.90 3.78 -4.13
N ILE A 61 -12.02 5.08 -3.91
CA ILE A 61 -11.42 5.74 -2.75
C ILE A 61 -12.03 5.21 -1.44
N ALA A 62 -13.34 5.02 -1.38
CA ALA A 62 -14.00 4.47 -0.21
C ALA A 62 -13.55 3.02 0.06
N PHE A 63 -13.32 2.23 -0.97
CA PHE A 63 -12.79 0.87 -0.86
C PHE A 63 -11.35 0.86 -0.34
N VAL A 64 -10.46 1.69 -0.91
CA VAL A 64 -9.04 1.73 -0.56
C VAL A 64 -8.79 2.43 0.78
N PHE A 65 -9.53 3.49 1.08
CA PHE A 65 -9.26 4.39 2.21
C PHE A 65 -10.36 4.41 3.27
N GLY A 66 -11.44 3.66 3.06
CA GLY A 66 -12.60 3.57 3.95
C GLY A 66 -13.68 4.65 3.71
N PRO A 67 -14.93 4.36 4.11
CA PRO A 67 -16.12 5.17 3.75
C PRO A 67 -16.14 6.58 4.34
N LYS A 68 -15.39 6.84 5.41
CA LYS A 68 -15.31 8.18 6.03
C LYS A 68 -14.59 9.23 5.18
N ILE A 69 -14.06 8.85 4.03
CA ILE A 69 -13.20 9.68 3.18
C ILE A 69 -13.97 10.48 2.13
N LYS A 70 -15.26 10.20 1.91
CA LYS A 70 -16.10 10.96 0.94
C LYS A 70 -15.95 12.48 1.05
N LYS A 71 -15.71 13.01 2.25
CA LYS A 71 -15.50 14.46 2.48
C LYS A 71 -14.17 15.02 1.94
N ARG A 72 -13.23 14.18 1.52
CA ARG A 72 -11.89 14.59 1.01
C ARG A 72 -11.59 14.08 -0.40
N VAL A 73 -12.61 13.70 -1.13
CA VAL A 73 -12.51 13.14 -2.50
C VAL A 73 -11.66 14.01 -3.43
N ASN A 74 -11.80 15.34 -3.35
CA ASN A 74 -11.04 16.25 -4.22
C ASN A 74 -9.52 16.17 -4.00
N LEU A 75 -9.07 15.93 -2.76
CA LEU A 75 -7.65 15.73 -2.47
C LEU A 75 -7.15 14.44 -3.12
N TYR A 76 -7.92 13.37 -3.00
CA TYR A 76 -7.57 12.07 -3.57
C TYR A 76 -7.65 12.07 -5.09
N LYS A 77 -8.60 12.82 -5.69
CA LYS A 77 -8.68 13.04 -7.15
C LYS A 77 -7.38 13.61 -7.71
N LYS A 78 -6.71 14.47 -6.96
CA LYS A 78 -5.43 15.06 -7.36
C LYS A 78 -4.27 14.05 -7.32
N TYR A 79 -4.26 13.13 -6.36
CA TYR A 79 -3.13 12.22 -6.12
C TYR A 79 -3.31 10.82 -6.72
N LEU A 80 -4.57 10.39 -6.98
CA LEU A 80 -4.86 9.18 -7.73
C LEU A 80 -5.14 9.51 -9.20
N SER A 81 -4.09 9.82 -9.92
CA SER A 81 -4.18 10.21 -11.33
C SER A 81 -4.49 9.04 -12.26
N VAL A 82 -4.09 7.82 -11.88
CA VAL A 82 -4.29 6.64 -12.71
C VAL A 82 -5.58 5.93 -12.29
N ARG A 83 -6.58 5.92 -13.17
CA ARG A 83 -7.92 5.33 -12.97
C ARG A 83 -8.25 4.30 -14.04
N ASP A 84 -7.27 3.93 -14.83
CA ASP A 84 -7.43 2.93 -15.86
C ASP A 84 -7.72 1.57 -15.23
N GLN A 85 -8.82 0.93 -15.64
CA GLN A 85 -9.25 -0.35 -15.11
C GLN A 85 -8.20 -1.43 -15.32
N LYS A 86 -7.55 -1.46 -16.48
CA LYS A 86 -6.50 -2.46 -16.78
C LYS A 86 -5.33 -2.31 -15.81
N TYR A 87 -4.98 -1.06 -15.46
CA TYR A 87 -3.94 -0.79 -14.49
C TYR A 87 -4.34 -1.26 -13.08
N LEU A 88 -5.59 -1.05 -12.68
CA LEU A 88 -6.10 -1.49 -11.37
C LEU A 88 -6.14 -3.01 -11.29
N ASP A 89 -6.67 -3.68 -12.30
CA ASP A 89 -6.69 -5.15 -12.40
C ASP A 89 -5.28 -5.72 -12.32
N TRP A 90 -4.36 -5.16 -13.10
CA TRP A 90 -2.96 -5.53 -13.11
C TRP A 90 -2.31 -5.31 -11.74
N SER A 91 -2.57 -4.18 -11.09
CA SER A 91 -2.00 -3.86 -9.78
C SER A 91 -2.47 -4.83 -8.70
N ILE A 92 -3.76 -5.17 -8.69
CA ILE A 92 -4.34 -6.14 -7.76
C ILE A 92 -3.75 -7.53 -8.02
N ASP A 93 -3.65 -7.94 -9.28
CA ASP A 93 -3.02 -9.21 -9.66
C ASP A 93 -1.57 -9.28 -9.12
N LYS A 94 -0.79 -8.22 -9.31
CA LYS A 94 0.60 -8.17 -8.83
C LYS A 94 0.72 -8.15 -7.31
N ILE A 95 -0.17 -7.46 -6.60
CA ILE A 95 -0.18 -7.47 -5.13
C ILE A 95 -0.52 -8.87 -4.61
N VAL A 96 -1.62 -9.45 -5.09
CA VAL A 96 -2.13 -10.74 -4.60
C VAL A 96 -1.18 -11.89 -4.91
N ASN A 97 -0.56 -11.87 -6.09
CA ASN A 97 0.38 -12.90 -6.53
C ASN A 97 1.84 -12.58 -6.25
N TRP A 98 2.11 -11.50 -5.50
CA TRP A 98 3.49 -11.17 -5.17
C TRP A 98 4.20 -12.32 -4.46
N ASP A 99 5.43 -12.61 -4.88
CA ASP A 99 6.07 -13.90 -4.59
C ASP A 99 7.22 -13.80 -3.58
N GLN A 100 7.53 -12.58 -3.11
CA GLN A 100 8.58 -12.37 -2.13
C GLN A 100 8.25 -13.04 -0.80
N GLU A 101 9.05 -14.02 -0.42
CA GLU A 101 8.91 -14.78 0.84
C GLU A 101 9.44 -14.02 2.04
N GLU A 102 10.63 -13.45 1.89
CA GLU A 102 11.35 -12.78 2.98
C GLU A 102 11.58 -11.30 2.64
N PRO A 103 11.58 -10.44 3.64
CA PRO A 103 11.92 -9.03 3.46
C PRO A 103 13.31 -8.85 2.86
N ILE A 104 13.46 -7.86 1.98
CA ILE A 104 14.78 -7.44 1.53
C ILE A 104 15.58 -6.83 2.68
N LYS A 105 16.91 -6.87 2.58
CA LYS A 105 17.79 -6.19 3.54
C LYS A 105 17.62 -4.67 3.48
N ASN A 106 17.81 -4.00 4.61
CA ASN A 106 17.81 -2.52 4.71
C ASN A 106 16.50 -1.83 4.30
N VAL A 107 15.36 -2.51 4.41
CA VAL A 107 14.05 -1.90 4.19
C VAL A 107 13.59 -1.14 5.46
N ILE A 108 13.25 0.13 5.30
CA ILE A 108 12.57 0.94 6.31
C ILE A 108 11.07 0.89 6.01
N HIS A 109 10.30 0.33 6.93
CA HIS A 109 8.86 0.19 6.77
C HIS A 109 8.11 1.13 7.72
N ILE A 110 7.44 2.15 7.20
CA ILE A 110 6.60 3.08 7.95
C ILE A 110 5.15 2.72 7.70
N HIS A 111 4.35 2.58 8.78
CA HIS A 111 3.00 2.06 8.63
C HIS A 111 2.00 2.68 9.62
N GLY A 112 0.78 2.93 9.13
CA GLY A 112 -0.33 3.44 9.94
C GLY A 112 -0.99 2.34 10.77
N THR A 113 -1.19 2.57 12.08
CA THR A 113 -1.75 1.54 12.97
C THR A 113 -3.23 1.23 12.71
N TYR A 114 -3.92 2.03 11.91
CA TYR A 114 -5.32 1.84 11.50
C TYR A 114 -5.45 1.54 10.00
N ASP A 115 -4.38 1.07 9.37
CA ASP A 115 -4.42 0.62 7.98
C ASP A 115 -5.28 -0.65 7.86
N LEU A 116 -6.35 -0.57 7.07
CA LEU A 116 -7.27 -1.68 6.83
C LEU A 116 -6.92 -2.48 5.58
N ILE A 117 -6.08 -1.94 4.69
CA ILE A 117 -5.63 -2.63 3.48
C ILE A 117 -4.55 -3.65 3.82
N PHE A 118 -3.55 -3.21 4.59
CA PHE A 118 -2.49 -4.06 5.13
C PHE A 118 -2.53 -4.01 6.66
N PRO A 119 -3.40 -4.80 7.32
CA PRO A 119 -3.58 -4.74 8.76
C PRO A 119 -2.31 -5.09 9.53
N ILE A 120 -2.00 -4.30 10.55
CA ILE A 120 -0.78 -4.43 11.37
C ILE A 120 -0.62 -5.78 12.05
N ILE A 121 -1.71 -6.53 12.24
CA ILE A 121 -1.66 -7.89 12.82
C ILE A 121 -0.79 -8.85 11.98
N ASN A 122 -0.63 -8.57 10.69
CA ASN A 122 0.18 -9.37 9.78
C ASN A 122 1.61 -8.83 9.62
N LEU A 123 1.89 -7.63 10.15
CA LEU A 123 3.16 -6.94 9.94
C LEU A 123 4.12 -7.16 11.10
N LYS A 124 5.41 -7.20 10.77
CA LYS A 124 6.51 -7.28 11.76
C LYS A 124 7.52 -6.17 11.50
N ASN A 125 8.19 -5.68 12.56
CA ASN A 125 9.32 -4.76 12.43
C ASN A 125 9.02 -3.55 11.51
N TYR A 126 8.07 -2.72 11.89
CA TYR A 126 7.71 -1.49 11.19
C TYR A 126 7.73 -0.30 12.17
N ILE A 127 7.83 0.91 11.61
CA ILE A 127 7.77 2.17 12.36
C ILE A 127 6.30 2.62 12.37
N PRO A 128 5.64 2.64 13.54
CA PRO A 128 4.22 2.90 13.61
C PRO A 128 3.89 4.40 13.54
N ILE A 129 2.94 4.77 12.70
CA ILE A 129 2.24 6.04 12.79
C ILE A 129 0.92 5.80 13.54
N LYS A 130 0.86 6.21 14.80
CA LYS A 130 -0.33 6.04 15.67
C LYS A 130 -1.58 6.64 15.03
N LYS A 131 -2.68 5.87 15.00
CA LYS A 131 -3.96 6.24 14.39
C LYS A 131 -3.86 6.65 12.91
N GLY A 132 -2.76 6.31 12.23
CA GLY A 132 -2.63 6.49 10.79
C GLY A 132 -3.40 5.40 10.04
N ASP A 133 -4.12 5.78 8.99
CA ASP A 133 -4.73 4.85 8.04
C ASP A 133 -3.82 4.62 6.84
N HIS A 134 -4.33 3.95 5.79
CA HIS A 134 -3.55 3.68 4.58
C HIS A 134 -3.01 4.94 3.89
N ALA A 135 -3.66 6.08 4.08
CA ALA A 135 -3.29 7.37 3.48
C ALA A 135 -2.33 8.22 4.34
N VAL A 136 -1.49 7.61 5.16
CA VAL A 136 -0.53 8.35 6.03
C VAL A 136 0.34 9.31 5.24
N ILE A 137 0.72 8.98 4.01
CA ILE A 137 1.52 9.87 3.15
C ILE A 137 0.86 11.24 2.93
N LEU A 138 -0.47 11.29 2.89
CA LEU A 138 -1.24 12.52 2.71
C LEU A 138 -1.62 13.18 4.03
N LYS A 139 -1.90 12.38 5.06
CA LYS A 139 -2.49 12.85 6.32
C LYS A 139 -1.46 13.11 7.41
N ARG A 140 -0.26 12.60 7.25
CA ARG A 140 0.84 12.68 8.22
C ARG A 140 2.14 13.17 7.57
N ALA A 141 2.02 14.03 6.57
CA ALA A 141 3.16 14.57 5.84
C ALA A 141 4.18 15.26 6.77
N ASP A 142 3.70 16.06 7.74
CA ASP A 142 4.58 16.74 8.70
C ASP A 142 5.39 15.73 9.52
N TRP A 143 4.75 14.68 10.04
CA TRP A 143 5.42 13.62 10.76
C TRP A 143 6.48 12.91 9.90
N LEU A 144 6.14 12.62 8.64
CA LEU A 144 7.06 11.98 7.70
C LEU A 144 8.26 12.88 7.39
N ASN A 145 8.02 14.17 7.16
CA ASN A 145 9.08 15.15 6.90
C ASN A 145 10.04 15.25 8.11
N GLU A 146 9.51 15.33 9.32
CA GLU A 146 10.30 15.33 10.54
C GLU A 146 11.12 14.04 10.69
N TYR A 147 10.47 12.88 10.48
CA TYR A 147 11.15 11.60 10.56
C TYR A 147 12.30 11.50 9.56
N PHE A 148 12.05 11.89 8.30
CA PHE A 148 13.07 11.83 7.25
C PHE A 148 14.23 12.79 7.51
N SER A 149 13.97 14.00 7.94
CA SER A 149 15.02 14.97 8.29
C SER A 149 15.94 14.46 9.39
N LYS A 150 15.38 13.74 10.39
CA LYS A 150 16.17 13.23 11.52
C LYS A 150 16.92 11.93 11.24
N ASN A 151 16.42 11.10 10.33
CA ASN A 151 16.91 9.71 10.18
C ASN A 151 17.52 9.40 8.81
N LEU A 152 17.37 10.28 7.82
CA LEU A 152 17.82 10.03 6.45
C LEU A 152 18.78 11.11 5.92
N ALA A 153 19.00 12.17 6.67
CA ALA A 153 20.00 13.20 6.36
C ALA A 153 21.42 12.64 6.45
#